data_204a74d33c64b47e6f2f6cc108f238e8
#
_entry.id   204a74d33c64b47e6f2f6cc108f238e8
#
_cell.length_a   1.000
_cell.length_b   1.000
_cell.length_c   1.000
_cell.angle_alpha   90.00
_cell.angle_beta   90.00
_cell.angle_gamma   90.00
#
_symmetry.space_group_name_H-M   'P 1'
#
loop_
_entity.id
_entity.type
_entity.pdbx_description
1 polymer ?
#
loop_
_entity_poly.entity_id
_entity_poly.type
_entity_poly.pdbx_seq_one_letter_code
_entity_poly.pdbx_strand_id
1 'polypeptide(L)'
;DKITNTVQAIHIPVLSDIPYVGKLFFQYNPFVYFGILLCILMGIYILHTRKGLNLCAVGENPGAADAAGVNVTRVKYFNILLGGGVCGIGGAYISLVLCGGIWVTDSVNGLGWIAVALVIFASWNPFKAILGSFIFGAFNILKFYIPKNIVTIPEAIFDMLPFLVTAIVLIVTSIRKSKENTQPAGCGINYF
;
A
#
# COMPACT_ATOMS: atom_id res chain seq x y z
N ASP A 1 -28.75 13.28 3.91
CA ASP A 1 -28.10 14.16 4.89
C ASP A 1 -26.61 14.16 4.61
N LYS A 2 -26.10 15.32 4.17
CA LYS A 2 -24.64 15.52 4.01
C LYS A 2 -24.03 15.50 5.41
N ILE A 3 -23.13 14.56 5.66
CA ILE A 3 -22.26 14.64 6.83
C ILE A 3 -21.35 15.85 6.59
N THR A 4 -21.69 16.97 7.20
CA THR A 4 -21.04 18.27 7.00
C THR A 4 -19.63 18.33 7.61
N ASN A 5 -19.18 17.28 8.30
CA ASN A 5 -17.84 17.17 8.87
C ASN A 5 -16.97 16.28 7.98
N THR A 6 -16.62 16.77 6.80
CA THR A 6 -15.48 16.21 6.05
C THR A 6 -14.23 16.39 6.88
N VAL A 7 -13.45 15.34 7.05
CA VAL A 7 -12.19 15.38 7.79
C VAL A 7 -11.26 16.36 7.06
N GLN A 8 -11.14 17.57 7.59
CA GLN A 8 -10.33 18.64 6.99
C GLN A 8 -8.84 18.37 7.23
N ALA A 9 -7.99 18.91 6.35
CA ALA A 9 -6.55 18.88 6.53
C ALA A 9 -6.18 19.63 7.83
N ILE A 10 -5.34 19.00 8.67
CA ILE A 10 -4.85 19.65 9.90
C ILE A 10 -3.72 20.61 9.52
N HIS A 11 -3.93 21.89 9.83
CA HIS A 11 -2.88 22.88 9.74
C HIS A 11 -2.04 22.81 11.01
N ILE A 12 -0.81 22.28 10.93
CA ILE A 12 0.11 22.26 12.08
C ILE A 12 0.83 23.60 12.10
N PRO A 13 0.52 24.49 13.07
CA PRO A 13 1.20 25.78 13.16
C PRO A 13 2.69 25.56 13.35
N VAL A 14 3.53 26.43 12.76
CA VAL A 14 5.01 26.40 12.77
C VAL A 14 5.64 25.48 11.71
N LEU A 15 5.15 24.26 11.45
CA LEU A 15 5.73 23.37 10.43
C LEU A 15 5.14 23.58 9.04
N SER A 16 3.90 24.06 8.95
CA SER A 16 3.25 24.31 7.64
C SER A 16 3.69 25.63 6.98
N ASP A 17 4.37 26.52 7.73
CA ASP A 17 4.83 27.81 7.23
C ASP A 17 6.21 27.77 6.57
N ILE A 18 6.88 26.61 6.55
CA ILE A 18 8.15 26.42 5.85
C ILE A 18 7.90 26.47 4.35
N PRO A 19 8.50 27.41 3.59
CA PRO A 19 8.32 27.50 2.15
C PRO A 19 8.76 26.21 1.46
N TYR A 20 7.93 25.67 0.55
CA TYR A 20 8.08 24.41 -0.20
C TYR A 20 7.84 23.12 0.59
N VAL A 21 8.47 22.92 1.76
CA VAL A 21 8.39 21.68 2.54
C VAL A 21 7.10 21.60 3.36
N GLY A 22 6.66 22.72 3.93
CA GLY A 22 5.45 22.80 4.74
C GLY A 22 4.19 22.41 3.98
N LYS A 23 4.04 22.93 2.76
CA LYS A 23 2.91 22.60 1.89
C LYS A 23 2.94 21.14 1.40
N LEU A 24 4.14 20.59 1.20
CA LEU A 24 4.32 19.26 0.60
C LEU A 24 4.18 18.13 1.63
N PHE A 25 4.41 18.40 2.91
CA PHE A 25 4.42 17.36 3.95
C PHE A 25 3.45 17.59 5.11
N PHE A 26 3.02 18.84 5.37
CA PHE A 26 2.29 19.18 6.60
C PHE A 26 0.86 19.71 6.38
N GLN A 27 0.31 19.59 5.17
CA GLN A 27 -1.06 20.01 4.84
C GLN A 27 -1.93 18.86 4.34
N TYR A 28 -1.71 17.65 4.86
CA TYR A 28 -2.51 16.48 4.50
C TYR A 28 -3.58 16.17 5.55
N ASN A 29 -4.53 15.36 5.12
CA ASN A 29 -5.54 14.79 6.00
C ASN A 29 -4.87 13.90 7.07
N PRO A 30 -5.37 13.89 8.34
CA PRO A 30 -4.83 13.03 9.42
C PRO A 30 -4.71 11.56 9.04
N PHE A 31 -5.58 11.05 8.19
CA PHE A 31 -5.52 9.68 7.70
C PHE A 31 -4.23 9.35 6.92
N VAL A 32 -3.65 10.35 6.23
CA VAL A 32 -2.39 10.15 5.48
C VAL A 32 -1.24 9.91 6.46
N TYR A 33 -1.15 10.72 7.53
CA TYR A 33 -0.13 10.55 8.57
C TYR A 33 -0.31 9.22 9.32
N PHE A 34 -1.57 8.88 9.60
CA PHE A 34 -1.90 7.60 10.21
C PHE A 34 -1.49 6.42 9.31
N GLY A 35 -1.72 6.51 8.01
CA GLY A 35 -1.29 5.50 7.03
C GLY A 35 0.23 5.32 6.97
N ILE A 36 0.99 6.42 6.95
CA ILE A 36 2.45 6.39 6.98
C ILE A 36 2.95 5.78 8.29
N LEU A 37 2.40 6.22 9.43
CA LEU A 37 2.73 5.68 10.75
C LEU A 37 2.46 4.17 10.82
N LEU A 38 1.29 3.74 10.34
CA LEU A 38 0.90 2.34 10.29
C LEU A 38 1.86 1.52 9.42
N CYS A 39 2.27 2.04 8.28
CA CYS A 39 3.22 1.39 7.39
C CYS A 39 4.61 1.24 8.05
N ILE A 40 5.07 2.26 8.78
CA ILE A 40 6.32 2.21 9.55
C ILE A 40 6.21 1.16 10.68
N LEU A 41 5.12 1.16 11.44
CA LEU A 41 4.88 0.19 12.51
C LEU A 41 4.84 -1.24 11.99
N MET A 42 4.17 -1.47 10.86
CA MET A 42 4.14 -2.78 10.19
C MET A 42 5.53 -3.18 9.68
N GLY A 43 6.31 -2.22 9.17
CA GLY A 43 7.69 -2.45 8.76
C GLY A 43 8.57 -2.89 9.93
N ILE A 44 8.49 -2.21 11.06
CA ILE A 44 9.20 -2.58 12.29
C ILE A 44 8.73 -3.95 12.79
N TYR A 45 7.40 -4.18 12.79
CA TYR A 45 6.83 -5.46 13.20
C TYR A 45 7.38 -6.63 12.38
N ILE A 46 7.37 -6.51 11.05
CA ILE A 46 7.81 -7.60 10.15
C ILE A 46 9.33 -7.80 10.21
N LEU A 47 10.12 -6.71 10.16
CA LEU A 47 11.58 -6.81 9.99
C LEU A 47 12.36 -6.88 11.30
N HIS A 48 11.80 -6.37 12.42
CA HIS A 48 12.54 -6.21 13.67
C HIS A 48 11.96 -6.98 14.86
N THR A 49 10.88 -7.77 14.67
CA THR A 49 10.30 -8.55 15.77
C THR A 49 10.42 -10.05 15.55
N ARG A 50 10.47 -10.82 16.66
CA ARG A 50 10.45 -12.30 16.60
C ARG A 50 9.17 -12.83 15.95
N LYS A 51 8.04 -12.14 16.13
CA LYS A 51 6.76 -12.50 15.50
C LYS A 51 6.79 -12.28 13.99
N GLY A 52 7.41 -11.19 13.54
CA GLY A 52 7.64 -10.92 12.12
C GLY A 52 8.59 -11.94 11.49
N LEU A 53 9.67 -12.32 12.19
CA LEU A 53 10.57 -13.38 11.72
C LEU A 53 9.84 -14.71 11.55
N ASN A 54 8.98 -15.10 12.52
CA ASN A 54 8.15 -16.29 12.41
C ASN A 54 7.17 -16.20 11.22
N LEU A 55 6.60 -15.02 10.96
CA LEU A 55 5.75 -14.79 9.80
C LEU A 55 6.51 -15.00 8.49
N CYS A 56 7.71 -14.45 8.38
CA CYS A 56 8.57 -14.65 7.21
C CYS A 56 8.95 -16.13 7.03
N ALA A 57 9.31 -16.83 8.11
CA ALA A 57 9.64 -18.24 8.08
C ALA A 57 8.45 -19.10 7.60
N VAL A 58 7.24 -18.80 8.10
CA VAL A 58 6.01 -19.46 7.65
C VAL A 58 5.71 -19.15 6.18
N GLY A 59 6.04 -17.93 5.72
CA GLY A 59 5.88 -17.52 4.32
C GLY A 59 6.85 -18.24 3.38
N GLU A 60 8.09 -18.51 3.82
CA GLU A 60 9.09 -19.18 3.01
C GLU A 60 8.91 -20.70 3.00
N ASN A 61 8.80 -21.31 4.18
CA ASN A 61 8.62 -22.76 4.31
C ASN A 61 7.80 -23.09 5.56
N PRO A 62 6.47 -23.24 5.42
CA PRO A 62 5.61 -23.54 6.57
C PRO A 62 5.93 -24.87 7.24
N GLY A 63 6.38 -25.88 6.48
CA GLY A 63 6.77 -27.19 7.04
C GLY A 63 8.02 -27.10 7.92
N ALA A 64 9.04 -26.36 7.48
CA ALA A 64 10.23 -26.14 8.29
C ALA A 64 9.91 -25.27 9.54
N ALA A 65 9.02 -24.29 9.41
CA ALA A 65 8.59 -23.47 10.55
C ALA A 65 7.84 -24.29 11.60
N ASP A 66 6.98 -25.22 11.17
CA ASP A 66 6.25 -26.14 12.05
C ASP A 66 7.20 -27.10 12.77
N ALA A 67 8.15 -27.67 12.04
CA ALA A 67 9.20 -28.52 12.63
C ALA A 67 10.07 -27.77 13.66
N ALA A 68 10.23 -26.45 13.49
CA ALA A 68 10.92 -25.58 14.46
C ALA A 68 10.02 -25.16 15.66
N GLY A 69 8.78 -25.69 15.77
CA GLY A 69 7.85 -25.41 16.87
C GLY A 69 7.02 -24.13 16.69
N VAL A 70 7.01 -23.54 15.51
CA VAL A 70 6.16 -22.37 15.22
C VAL A 70 4.75 -22.84 14.87
N ASN A 71 3.75 -22.39 15.61
CA ASN A 71 2.35 -22.72 15.31
C ASN A 71 1.90 -21.96 14.04
N VAL A 72 2.01 -22.61 12.89
CA VAL A 72 1.72 -22.07 11.54
C VAL A 72 0.28 -21.55 11.44
N THR A 73 -0.68 -22.30 11.96
CA THR A 73 -2.10 -21.95 11.93
C THR A 73 -2.36 -20.63 12.68
N ARG A 74 -1.84 -20.50 13.89
CA ARG A 74 -2.02 -19.28 14.69
C ARG A 74 -1.38 -18.07 14.03
N VAL A 75 -0.18 -18.23 13.46
CA VAL A 75 0.52 -17.15 12.74
C VAL A 75 -0.29 -16.71 11.52
N LYS A 76 -0.80 -17.65 10.72
CA LYS A 76 -1.63 -17.35 9.55
C LYS A 76 -2.90 -16.59 9.96
N TYR A 77 -3.70 -17.12 10.88
CA TYR A 77 -4.96 -16.49 11.30
C TYR A 77 -4.75 -15.09 11.86
N PHE A 78 -3.76 -14.90 12.73
CA PHE A 78 -3.50 -13.60 13.33
C PHE A 78 -3.14 -12.56 12.27
N ASN A 79 -2.26 -12.89 11.32
CA ASN A 79 -1.83 -11.94 10.31
C ASN A 79 -2.91 -11.68 9.24
N ILE A 80 -3.76 -12.66 8.93
CA ILE A 80 -4.92 -12.45 8.05
C ILE A 80 -5.92 -11.49 8.69
N LEU A 81 -6.25 -11.67 9.98
CA LEU A 81 -7.13 -10.76 10.71
C LEU A 81 -6.56 -9.35 10.79
N LEU A 82 -5.25 -9.24 11.05
CA LEU A 82 -4.57 -7.95 11.10
C LEU A 82 -4.58 -7.26 9.72
N GLY A 83 -4.29 -8.01 8.65
CA GLY A 83 -4.36 -7.51 7.28
C GLY A 83 -5.76 -7.06 6.88
N GLY A 84 -6.79 -7.85 7.23
CA GLY A 84 -8.20 -7.49 7.00
C GLY A 84 -8.59 -6.21 7.73
N GLY A 85 -8.14 -6.03 8.97
CA GLY A 85 -8.36 -4.80 9.74
C GLY A 85 -7.74 -3.57 9.07
N VAL A 86 -6.50 -3.70 8.59
CA VAL A 86 -5.82 -2.62 7.85
C VAL A 86 -6.53 -2.30 6.53
N CYS A 87 -6.99 -3.32 5.78
CA CYS A 87 -7.81 -3.11 4.58
C CYS A 87 -9.11 -2.40 4.91
N GLY A 88 -9.76 -2.72 6.03
CA GLY A 88 -10.97 -2.03 6.49
C GLY A 88 -10.73 -0.54 6.76
N ILE A 89 -9.60 -0.17 7.35
CA ILE A 89 -9.19 1.23 7.53
C ILE A 89 -8.98 1.93 6.18
N GLY A 90 -8.40 1.23 5.20
CA GLY A 90 -8.25 1.74 3.84
C GLY A 90 -9.60 2.01 3.18
N GLY A 91 -10.58 1.12 3.33
CA GLY A 91 -11.95 1.32 2.87
C GLY A 91 -12.64 2.51 3.54
N ALA A 92 -12.45 2.67 4.85
CA ALA A 92 -12.95 3.83 5.58
C ALA A 92 -12.35 5.15 5.07
N TYR A 93 -11.06 5.17 4.74
CA TYR A 93 -10.41 6.32 4.11
C TYR A 93 -11.07 6.71 2.78
N ILE A 94 -11.32 5.74 1.91
CA ILE A 94 -11.99 5.98 0.61
C ILE A 94 -13.37 6.58 0.85
N SER A 95 -14.17 6.00 1.72
CA SER A 95 -15.54 6.45 1.99
C SER A 95 -15.59 7.83 2.65
N LEU A 96 -14.78 8.07 3.68
CA LEU A 96 -14.84 9.30 4.48
C LEU A 96 -14.10 10.48 3.83
N VAL A 97 -12.97 10.21 3.15
CA VAL A 97 -12.10 11.26 2.61
C VAL A 97 -12.32 11.46 1.13
N LEU A 98 -12.22 10.40 0.32
CA LEU A 98 -12.33 10.52 -1.13
C LEU A 98 -13.78 10.74 -1.57
N CYS A 99 -14.74 10.05 -0.95
CA CYS A 99 -16.16 10.20 -1.26
C CYS A 99 -16.87 11.26 -0.40
N GLY A 100 -16.15 11.93 0.50
CA GLY A 100 -16.72 13.01 1.35
C GLY A 100 -17.82 12.53 2.31
N GLY A 101 -17.76 11.26 2.76
CA GLY A 101 -18.77 10.68 3.66
C GLY A 101 -20.09 10.31 2.99
N ILE A 102 -20.16 10.35 1.66
CA ILE A 102 -21.34 9.96 0.88
C ILE A 102 -21.12 8.55 0.36
N TRP A 103 -22.16 7.70 0.40
CA TRP A 103 -22.10 6.38 -0.22
C TRP A 103 -22.08 6.54 -1.75
N VAL A 104 -21.01 6.11 -2.37
CA VAL A 104 -20.84 6.06 -3.83
C VAL A 104 -20.67 4.61 -4.24
N THR A 105 -21.53 4.14 -5.14
CA THR A 105 -21.41 2.80 -5.73
C THR A 105 -20.08 2.73 -6.51
N ASP A 106 -19.38 1.60 -6.40
CA ASP A 106 -18.09 1.37 -7.09
C ASP A 106 -16.98 2.36 -6.75
N SER A 107 -17.02 2.99 -5.57
CA SER A 107 -15.99 3.95 -5.13
C SER A 107 -14.57 3.38 -5.07
N VAL A 108 -14.43 2.07 -4.92
CA VAL A 108 -13.13 1.35 -4.88
C VAL A 108 -12.60 1.05 -6.28
N ASN A 109 -13.47 0.94 -7.27
CA ASN A 109 -13.25 0.71 -8.71
C ASN A 109 -11.77 0.56 -9.15
N GLY A 110 -11.23 -0.65 -9.06
CA GLY A 110 -9.86 -0.94 -9.50
C GLY A 110 -8.73 -0.57 -8.53
N LEU A 111 -8.96 0.26 -7.49
CA LEU A 111 -7.94 0.65 -6.53
C LEU A 111 -7.32 -0.55 -5.80
N GLY A 112 -8.10 -1.63 -5.58
CA GLY A 112 -7.60 -2.87 -5.02
C GLY A 112 -6.52 -3.52 -5.90
N TRP A 113 -6.68 -3.52 -7.21
CA TRP A 113 -5.69 -4.02 -8.15
C TRP A 113 -4.42 -3.18 -8.17
N ILE A 114 -4.56 -1.86 -8.07
CA ILE A 114 -3.42 -0.94 -7.92
C ILE A 114 -2.66 -1.22 -6.62
N ALA A 115 -3.38 -1.52 -5.53
CA ALA A 115 -2.75 -1.91 -4.27
C ALA A 115 -1.96 -3.24 -4.40
N VAL A 116 -2.50 -4.25 -5.10
CA VAL A 116 -1.77 -5.50 -5.38
C VAL A 116 -0.52 -5.21 -6.22
N ALA A 117 -0.64 -4.40 -7.27
CA ALA A 117 0.49 -3.99 -8.10
C ALA A 117 1.56 -3.26 -7.26
N LEU A 118 1.15 -2.42 -6.29
CA LEU A 118 2.05 -1.74 -5.38
C LEU A 118 2.82 -2.72 -4.48
N VAL A 119 2.16 -3.76 -3.94
CA VAL A 119 2.81 -4.78 -3.12
C VAL A 119 3.88 -5.53 -3.92
N ILE A 120 3.56 -5.90 -5.16
CA ILE A 120 4.50 -6.56 -6.08
C ILE A 120 5.69 -5.63 -6.39
N PHE A 121 5.42 -4.36 -6.72
CA PHE A 121 6.44 -3.33 -6.94
C PHE A 121 7.37 -3.17 -5.73
N ALA A 122 6.80 -3.14 -4.54
CA ALA A 122 7.54 -3.03 -3.28
C ALA A 122 8.27 -4.31 -2.87
N SER A 123 8.12 -5.41 -3.63
CA SER A 123 8.71 -6.72 -3.30
C SER A 123 8.42 -7.14 -1.86
N TRP A 124 7.16 -7.03 -1.45
CA TRP A 124 6.67 -7.36 -0.10
C TRP A 124 7.37 -6.61 1.05
N ASN A 125 8.12 -5.53 0.76
CA ASN A 125 8.80 -4.73 1.77
C ASN A 125 7.99 -3.48 2.12
N PRO A 126 7.53 -3.32 3.39
CA PRO A 126 6.70 -2.19 3.79
C PRO A 126 7.35 -0.82 3.58
N PHE A 127 8.66 -0.71 3.76
CA PHE A 127 9.36 0.56 3.54
C PHE A 127 9.43 0.93 2.05
N LYS A 128 9.63 -0.04 1.17
CA LYS A 128 9.56 0.17 -0.28
C LYS A 128 8.13 0.52 -0.73
N ALA A 129 7.10 0.02 -0.02
CA ALA A 129 5.71 0.35 -0.29
C ALA A 129 5.40 1.83 -0.06
N ILE A 130 6.03 2.48 0.94
CA ILE A 130 5.89 3.93 1.15
C ILE A 130 6.38 4.68 -0.09
N LEU A 131 7.58 4.38 -0.57
CA LEU A 131 8.13 5.01 -1.78
C LEU A 131 7.25 4.73 -3.01
N GLY A 132 6.83 3.47 -3.17
CA GLY A 132 5.94 3.06 -4.26
C GLY A 132 4.61 3.79 -4.25
N SER A 133 4.02 4.04 -3.07
CA SER A 133 2.76 4.76 -2.95
C SER A 133 2.85 6.21 -3.47
N PHE A 134 3.98 6.89 -3.25
CA PHE A 134 4.22 8.22 -3.82
C PHE A 134 4.33 8.17 -5.35
N ILE A 135 5.05 7.18 -5.89
CA ILE A 135 5.21 7.00 -7.34
C ILE A 135 3.85 6.70 -7.99
N PHE A 136 3.08 5.77 -7.41
CA PHE A 136 1.76 5.42 -7.94
C PHE A 136 0.74 6.54 -7.79
N GLY A 137 0.82 7.30 -6.69
CA GLY A 137 0.05 8.52 -6.49
C GLY A 137 0.37 9.57 -7.57
N ALA A 138 1.65 9.76 -7.89
CA ALA A 138 2.06 10.67 -8.95
C ALA A 138 1.50 10.24 -10.33
N PHE A 139 1.51 8.96 -10.67
CA PHE A 139 0.88 8.47 -11.91
C PHE A 139 -0.62 8.71 -11.95
N ASN A 140 -1.30 8.52 -10.81
CA ASN A 140 -2.74 8.77 -10.73
C ASN A 140 -3.09 10.26 -10.95
N ILE A 141 -2.24 11.17 -10.45
CA ILE A 141 -2.43 12.61 -10.62
C ILE A 141 -2.04 13.06 -12.03
N LEU A 142 -1.10 12.41 -12.68
CA LEU A 142 -0.55 12.81 -13.99
C LEU A 142 -1.64 12.98 -15.05
N LYS A 143 -2.68 12.13 -15.03
CA LYS A 143 -3.82 12.22 -15.95
C LYS A 143 -4.60 13.54 -15.88
N PHE A 144 -4.58 14.23 -14.72
CA PHE A 144 -5.26 15.50 -14.54
C PHE A 144 -4.45 16.71 -14.99
N TYR A 145 -3.11 16.56 -15.07
CA TYR A 145 -2.21 17.65 -15.48
C TYR A 145 -1.97 17.71 -16.98
N ILE A 146 -2.24 16.64 -17.72
CA ILE A 146 -2.04 16.64 -19.18
C ILE A 146 -3.27 17.30 -19.82
N PRO A 147 -3.07 18.45 -20.50
CA PRO A 147 -4.18 19.14 -21.13
C PRO A 147 -4.74 18.31 -22.29
N LYS A 148 -6.03 18.01 -22.23
CA LYS A 148 -6.77 17.20 -23.22
C LYS A 148 -6.73 17.80 -24.65
N ASN A 149 -6.33 19.05 -24.77
CA ASN A 149 -6.26 19.76 -26.05
C ASN A 149 -5.01 19.47 -26.87
N ILE A 150 -3.95 18.90 -26.27
CA ILE A 150 -2.65 18.67 -26.93
C ILE A 150 -2.51 17.21 -27.35
N VAL A 151 -3.05 16.28 -26.57
CA VAL A 151 -2.92 14.84 -26.84
C VAL A 151 -4.24 14.14 -26.52
N THR A 152 -4.87 13.55 -27.52
CA THR A 152 -6.09 12.75 -27.38
C THR A 152 -5.76 11.34 -26.89
N ILE A 153 -5.07 11.24 -25.75
CA ILE A 153 -4.78 9.94 -25.13
C ILE A 153 -5.96 9.55 -24.22
N PRO A 154 -6.56 8.36 -24.41
CA PRO A 154 -7.60 7.86 -23.51
C PRO A 154 -7.07 7.77 -22.06
N GLU A 155 -7.91 8.16 -21.10
CA GLU A 155 -7.57 8.10 -19.65
C GLU A 155 -7.13 6.69 -19.22
N ALA A 156 -7.67 5.65 -19.85
CA ALA A 156 -7.30 4.26 -19.62
C ALA A 156 -5.81 3.96 -19.77
N ILE A 157 -5.08 4.70 -20.62
CA ILE A 157 -3.63 4.50 -20.80
C ILE A 157 -2.88 4.94 -19.54
N PHE A 158 -3.32 6.01 -18.89
CA PHE A 158 -2.72 6.48 -17.64
C PHE A 158 -3.03 5.53 -16.47
N ASP A 159 -4.21 4.94 -16.44
CA ASP A 159 -4.59 3.94 -15.44
C ASP A 159 -3.80 2.62 -15.63
N MET A 160 -3.26 2.33 -16.81
CA MET A 160 -2.36 1.21 -17.07
C MET A 160 -0.92 1.44 -16.61
N LEU A 161 -0.46 2.69 -16.43
CA LEU A 161 0.94 3.01 -16.10
C LEU A 161 1.45 2.28 -14.84
N PRO A 162 0.72 2.23 -13.70
CA PRO A 162 1.17 1.51 -12.52
C PRO A 162 1.44 0.03 -12.81
N PHE A 163 0.58 -0.62 -13.60
CA PHE A 163 0.73 -2.04 -13.95
C PHE A 163 1.92 -2.28 -14.89
N LEU A 164 2.14 -1.37 -15.85
CA LEU A 164 3.29 -1.41 -16.75
C LEU A 164 4.61 -1.29 -15.98
N VAL A 165 4.67 -0.36 -15.03
CA VAL A 165 5.85 -0.17 -14.18
C VAL A 165 6.10 -1.40 -13.30
N THR A 166 5.05 -2.00 -12.72
CA THR A 166 5.21 -3.24 -11.94
C THR A 166 5.70 -4.39 -12.80
N ALA A 167 5.21 -4.55 -14.03
CA ALA A 167 5.68 -5.58 -14.95
C ALA A 167 7.18 -5.39 -15.27
N ILE A 168 7.62 -4.16 -15.54
CA ILE A 168 9.03 -3.84 -15.77
C ILE A 168 9.88 -4.19 -14.54
N VAL A 169 9.42 -3.80 -13.33
CA VAL A 169 10.14 -4.12 -12.09
C VAL A 169 10.25 -5.62 -11.88
N LEU A 170 9.18 -6.39 -12.13
CA LEU A 170 9.21 -7.85 -12.05
C LEU A 170 10.22 -8.46 -13.02
N ILE A 171 10.26 -7.99 -14.25
CA ILE A 171 11.24 -8.45 -15.26
C ILE A 171 12.67 -8.16 -14.78
N VAL A 172 12.93 -6.94 -14.32
CA VAL A 172 14.25 -6.53 -13.85
C VAL A 172 14.68 -7.32 -12.61
N THR A 173 13.78 -7.53 -11.64
CA THR A 173 14.08 -8.32 -10.44
C THR A 173 14.30 -9.78 -10.75
N SER A 174 13.53 -10.34 -11.70
CA SER A 174 13.69 -11.72 -12.18
C SER A 174 15.05 -11.94 -12.85
N ILE A 175 15.50 -10.99 -13.69
CA ILE A 175 16.80 -11.06 -14.36
C ILE A 175 17.95 -10.96 -13.33
N ARG A 176 17.80 -10.10 -12.31
CA ARG A 176 18.82 -9.90 -11.27
C ARG A 176 18.96 -11.06 -10.29
N LYS A 177 18.04 -12.05 -10.30
CA LYS A 177 18.02 -13.23 -9.41
C LYS A 177 18.25 -12.89 -7.92
N SER A 178 17.85 -11.72 -7.47
CA SER A 178 17.98 -11.31 -6.07
C SER A 178 16.92 -12.01 -5.23
N LYS A 179 17.34 -12.97 -4.40
CA LYS A 179 16.44 -13.71 -3.48
C LYS A 179 15.70 -12.79 -2.51
N GLU A 180 16.26 -11.64 -2.19
CA GLU A 180 15.67 -10.66 -1.25
C GLU A 180 14.45 -9.91 -1.81
N ASN A 181 14.26 -9.94 -3.14
CA ASN A 181 13.22 -9.18 -3.84
C ASN A 181 12.20 -10.08 -4.54
N THR A 182 12.16 -11.37 -4.19
CA THR A 182 11.17 -12.32 -4.73
C THR A 182 10.01 -12.50 -3.75
N GLN A 183 8.88 -12.97 -4.26
CA GLN A 183 7.77 -13.37 -3.39
C GLN A 183 8.19 -14.52 -2.48
N PRO A 184 7.59 -14.62 -1.26
CA PRO A 184 7.82 -15.77 -0.38
C PRO A 184 7.53 -17.09 -1.10
N ALA A 185 8.42 -18.08 -0.93
CA ALA A 185 8.35 -19.34 -1.68
C ALA A 185 7.07 -20.16 -1.38
N GLY A 186 6.51 -20.03 -0.17
CA GLY A 186 5.26 -20.65 0.23
C GLY A 186 3.99 -19.92 -0.23
N CYS A 187 4.12 -18.81 -0.98
CA CYS A 187 2.97 -18.06 -1.44
C CYS A 187 2.15 -18.86 -2.47
N GLY A 188 0.86 -19.08 -2.16
CA GLY A 188 -0.03 -19.87 -3.01
C GLY A 188 0.07 -21.40 -2.84
N ILE A 189 0.94 -21.89 -1.94
CA ILE A 189 1.04 -23.32 -1.62
C ILE A 189 0.17 -23.62 -0.40
N ASN A 190 -0.75 -24.58 -0.54
CA ASN A 190 -1.54 -25.04 0.58
C ASN A 190 -0.66 -25.88 1.53
N TYR A 191 -0.67 -25.48 2.81
CA TYR A 191 -0.06 -26.21 3.91
C TYR A 191 -1.13 -26.45 4.99
N PHE A 192 -1.42 -27.70 5.23
CA PHE A 192 -2.38 -28.19 6.24
C PHE A 192 -1.65 -28.98 7.30
#